data_5510bf0730ab946bfee0d02b62de4386
#
_entry.id   5510bf0730ab946bfee0d02b62de4386
#
_cell.length_a   1.000
_cell.length_b   1.000
_cell.length_c   1.000
_cell.angle_alpha   90.00
_cell.angle_beta   90.00
_cell.angle_gamma   90.00
#
_symmetry.space_group_name_H-M   'P 1'
#
loop_
_entity.id
_entity.type
_entity.pdbx_description
1 polymer ?
#
loop_
_entity_poly.entity_id
_entity_poly.type
_entity_poly.pdbx_seq_one_letter_code
_entity_poly.pdbx_strand_id
1 'polypeptide(L)' 'MNLLPMRLYQILEEHSDPEHPLSMGELRRLLRLEYGLTCDRRTVYGALNTLRQAGIDIPQFQDS' A
#
# COMPACT_ATOMS: atom_id res chain seq x y z
N MET A 1 12.43 4.91 12.45
CA MET A 1 12.15 3.89 11.41
C MET A 1 10.78 4.15 10.80
N ASN A 2 10.69 4.11 9.49
CA ASN A 2 9.43 4.32 8.79
C ASN A 2 8.73 2.99 8.54
N LEU A 3 7.62 2.76 9.22
CA LEU A 3 6.87 1.50 9.10
C LEU A 3 5.85 1.50 7.97
N LEU A 4 5.69 2.62 7.28
CA LEU A 4 4.65 2.74 6.27
C LEU A 4 4.76 1.68 5.15
N PRO A 5 5.96 1.41 4.58
CA PRO A 5 6.05 0.37 3.57
C PRO A 5 5.57 -0.99 4.06
N MET A 6 5.94 -1.36 5.29
CA MET A 6 5.51 -2.62 5.87
C MET A 6 3.99 -2.68 6.05
N ARG A 7 3.38 -1.58 6.53
CA ARG A 7 1.93 -1.52 6.70
C ARG A 7 1.20 -1.65 5.37
N LEU A 8 1.71 -0.99 4.33
CA LEU A 8 1.15 -1.12 2.99
C LEU A 8 1.21 -2.56 2.50
N TYR A 9 2.33 -3.22 2.69
CA TYR A 9 2.48 -4.60 2.29
C TYR A 9 1.47 -5.50 3.00
N GLN A 10 1.29 -5.30 4.32
CA GLN A 10 0.32 -6.07 5.09
C GLN A 10 -1.10 -5.88 4.58
N ILE A 11 -1.46 -4.63 4.25
CA ILE A 11 -2.79 -4.34 3.71
C ILE A 11 -2.99 -5.04 2.36
N LEU A 12 -1.99 -4.97 1.49
CA LEU A 12 -2.08 -5.62 0.20
C LEU A 12 -2.22 -7.14 0.33
N GLU A 13 -1.50 -7.75 1.27
CA GLU A 13 -1.64 -9.19 1.49
C GLU A 13 -3.02 -9.58 2.00
N GLU A 14 -3.60 -8.77 2.89
CA GLU A 14 -4.87 -9.10 3.53
C GLU A 14 -6.08 -8.77 2.67
N HIS A 15 -6.02 -7.69 1.88
CA HIS A 15 -7.20 -7.12 1.25
C HIS A 15 -7.20 -7.17 -0.26
N SER A 16 -6.14 -7.65 -0.89
CA SER A 16 -6.08 -7.71 -2.35
C SER A 16 -5.70 -9.10 -2.82
N ASP A 17 -6.06 -9.39 -4.06
CA ASP A 17 -5.64 -10.59 -4.77
C ASP A 17 -5.54 -10.25 -6.25
N PRO A 18 -5.03 -11.17 -7.12
CA PRO A 18 -4.84 -10.86 -8.54
C PRO A 18 -6.12 -10.44 -9.27
N GLU A 19 -7.28 -10.89 -8.79
CA GLU A 19 -8.55 -10.54 -9.42
C GLU A 19 -9.17 -9.27 -8.85
N HIS A 20 -8.70 -8.85 -7.66
CA HIS A 20 -9.25 -7.68 -6.96
C HIS A 20 -8.11 -6.81 -6.44
N PRO A 21 -7.37 -6.12 -7.33
CA PRO A 21 -6.30 -5.24 -6.88
C PRO A 21 -6.86 -4.01 -6.17
N LEU A 22 -6.10 -3.48 -5.21
CA LEU A 22 -6.50 -2.28 -4.50
C LEU A 22 -6.07 -1.03 -5.27
N SER A 23 -6.95 -0.03 -5.27
CA SER A 23 -6.65 1.28 -5.82
C SER A 23 -5.93 2.14 -4.77
N MET A 24 -5.40 3.28 -5.21
CA MET A 24 -4.77 4.25 -4.31
C MET A 24 -5.76 4.72 -3.24
N GLY A 25 -7.00 5.01 -3.64
CA GLY A 25 -8.02 5.46 -2.68
C GLY A 25 -8.32 4.42 -1.62
N GLU A 26 -8.41 3.16 -2.03
CA GLU A 26 -8.68 2.07 -1.09
C GLU A 26 -7.50 1.84 -0.15
N LEU A 27 -6.27 1.90 -0.65
CA LEU A 27 -5.08 1.79 0.19
C LEU A 27 -5.07 2.88 1.26
N ARG A 28 -5.33 4.12 0.85
CA ARG A 28 -5.32 5.25 1.79
C ARG A 28 -6.42 5.10 2.84
N ARG A 29 -7.59 4.63 2.42
CA ARG A 29 -8.70 4.41 3.35
C ARG A 29 -8.37 3.33 4.38
N LEU A 30 -7.79 2.21 3.92
CA LEU A 30 -7.43 1.12 4.82
C LEU A 30 -6.30 1.50 5.77
N LEU A 31 -5.33 2.28 5.30
CA LEU A 31 -4.28 2.81 6.18
C LEU A 31 -4.88 3.61 7.32
N ARG A 32 -5.86 4.46 7.01
CA ARG A 32 -6.51 5.27 8.04
C ARG A 32 -7.34 4.42 8.99
N LEU A 33 -8.12 3.47 8.45
CA LEU A 33 -9.02 2.67 9.28
C LEU A 33 -8.29 1.67 10.17
N GLU A 34 -7.25 1.02 9.65
CA GLU A 34 -6.59 -0.05 10.38
C GLU A 34 -5.43 0.43 11.23
N TYR A 35 -4.74 1.48 10.80
CA TYR A 35 -3.52 1.92 11.48
C TYR A 35 -3.57 3.38 11.91
N GLY A 36 -4.67 4.09 11.64
CA GLY A 36 -4.78 5.49 11.98
C GLY A 36 -3.82 6.40 11.21
N LEU A 37 -3.34 5.96 10.05
CA LEU A 37 -2.37 6.69 9.26
C LEU A 37 -3.06 7.46 8.14
N THR A 38 -2.91 8.78 8.16
CA THR A 38 -3.41 9.64 7.09
C THR A 38 -2.24 10.02 6.19
N CYS A 39 -2.24 9.51 4.98
CA CYS A 39 -1.15 9.71 4.02
C CYS A 39 -1.72 10.25 2.71
N ASP A 40 -0.97 11.15 2.05
CA ASP A 40 -1.33 11.59 0.73
C ASP A 40 -0.80 10.59 -0.32
N ARG A 41 -1.21 10.79 -1.58
CA ARG A 41 -0.82 9.89 -2.67
C ARG A 41 0.69 9.81 -2.83
N ARG A 42 1.36 10.95 -2.74
CA ARG A 42 2.81 11.02 -2.92
C ARG A 42 3.54 10.18 -1.88
N THR A 43 3.08 10.26 -0.62
CA THR A 43 3.67 9.48 0.46
C THR A 43 3.47 7.99 0.23
N VAL A 44 2.28 7.59 -0.21
CA VAL A 44 1.99 6.18 -0.49
C VAL A 44 2.85 5.68 -1.65
N TYR A 45 2.97 6.45 -2.73
CA TYR A 45 3.82 6.05 -3.86
C TYR A 45 5.27 5.89 -3.42
N GLY A 46 5.77 6.80 -2.56
CA GLY A 46 7.13 6.67 -2.04
C GLY A 46 7.33 5.38 -1.27
N ALA A 47 6.35 5.00 -0.45
CA ALA A 47 6.43 3.76 0.32
C ALA A 47 6.36 2.53 -0.59
N LEU A 48 5.49 2.55 -1.61
CA LEU A 48 5.44 1.46 -2.59
C LEU A 48 6.75 1.32 -3.34
N ASN A 49 7.37 2.44 -3.70
CA ASN A 49 8.66 2.43 -4.37
C ASN A 49 9.75 1.84 -3.48
N THR A 50 9.70 2.13 -2.17
CA THR A 50 10.61 1.53 -1.21
C THR A 50 10.50 0.01 -1.21
N LEU A 51 9.28 -0.50 -1.25
CA LEU A 51 9.06 -1.95 -1.33
C LEU A 51 9.66 -2.54 -2.61
N ARG A 52 9.44 -1.87 -3.74
CA ARG A 52 9.99 -2.34 -5.02
C ARG A 52 11.51 -2.34 -5.03
N GLN A 53 12.12 -1.32 -4.44
CA GLN A 53 13.58 -1.24 -4.35
C GLN A 53 14.15 -2.33 -3.45
N ALA A 54 13.37 -2.82 -2.50
CA ALA A 54 13.76 -3.95 -1.66
C ALA A 54 13.54 -5.30 -2.35
N GLY A 55 13.08 -5.30 -3.60
CA GLY A 55 12.83 -6.51 -4.36
C GLY A 55 11.48 -7.14 -4.09
N ILE A 56 10.59 -6.43 -3.42
CA ILE A 56 9.25 -6.94 -3.12
C ILE A 56 8.31 -6.64 -4.28
N ASP A 57 7.65 -7.68 -4.78
CA ASP A 57 6.68 -7.56 -5.85
C ASP A 57 5.32 -7.19 -5.28
N ILE A 58 4.66 -6.20 -5.87
CA ILE A 58 3.34 -5.74 -5.43
C ILE A 58 2.36 -5.72 -6.60
N PRO A 59 2.02 -6.92 -7.14
CA PRO A 59 1.19 -7.00 -8.36
C PRO A 59 -0.29 -6.69 -8.12
N GLN A 60 -0.75 -6.67 -6.88
CA GLN A 60 -2.15 -6.46 -6.57
C GLN A 60 -2.52 -4.99 -6.33
N PHE A 61 -1.65 -4.07 -6.67
CA PHE A 61 -1.96 -2.64 -6.62
C PHE A 61 -2.25 -2.15 -8.03
N GLN A 62 -3.41 -1.53 -8.21
CA GLN A 62 -3.79 -0.96 -9.50
C GLN A 62 -3.82 0.56 -9.38
N ASP A 63 -2.92 1.19 -10.11
CA ASP A 63 -2.82 2.64 -10.17
C ASP A 63 -3.75 3.16 -11.27
N SER A 64 -4.90 3.63 -10.85
CA SER A 64 -5.87 4.16 -11.80
C SER A 64 -6.34 5.55 -11.38
#